data_65ccc223d8d1d3cf6f9a3da77d11af7a
#
_entry.id   65ccc223d8d1d3cf6f9a3da77d11af7a
#
_cell.length_a   1.000
_cell.length_b   1.000
_cell.length_c   1.000
_cell.angle_alpha   90.00
_cell.angle_beta   90.00
_cell.angle_gamma   90.00
#
_symmetry.space_group_name_H-M   'P 1'
#
loop_
_entity.id
_entity.type
_entity.pdbx_description
1 polymer ?
#
loop_
_entity_poly.entity_id
_entity_poly.type
_entity_poly.pdbx_seq_one_letter_code
_entity_poly.pdbx_strand_id
1 'polypeptide(L)'
;MIPFARPGRSETYDVIGERATRKALQDAWLPYHLVQQAFVGHVFGDSASGRAALHRVGPSGVPIVNVNNNCARGSSALWLARQAMAAGAAECVLALGFEEMRPGRLTPHSNDRPDPLGRFFDTIRALQGCDEVAPREAQYFGGAAPAYVEKYGARPKTIAKVAVKARRHAANNANAVFRTSLTEQVVLASPACSAR
;
A
#
# COMPACT_ATOMS: atom_id res chain seq x y z
N MET A 1 0.75 12.56 7.17
CA MET A 1 0.88 12.00 5.80
C MET A 1 1.51 13.02 4.88
N ILE A 2 2.29 12.61 3.88
CA ILE A 2 2.86 13.47 2.82
C ILE A 2 2.18 13.14 1.48
N PRO A 3 2.27 14.02 0.46
CA PRO A 3 1.72 13.73 -0.86
C PRO A 3 2.34 12.48 -1.48
N PHE A 4 1.50 11.66 -2.10
CA PHE A 4 1.95 10.53 -2.90
C PHE A 4 2.52 11.01 -4.25
N ALA A 5 3.59 10.36 -4.70
CA ALA A 5 4.21 10.62 -5.99
C ALA A 5 3.91 9.48 -6.98
N ARG A 6 4.00 9.79 -8.28
CA ARG A 6 4.00 8.76 -9.33
C ARG A 6 5.29 7.93 -9.25
N PRO A 7 5.30 6.66 -9.70
CA PRO A 7 6.50 5.84 -9.77
C PRO A 7 7.67 6.58 -10.42
N GLY A 8 8.84 6.54 -9.80
CA GLY A 8 10.06 7.22 -10.23
C GLY A 8 10.08 8.74 -10.02
N ARG A 9 9.07 9.30 -9.33
CA ARG A 9 8.97 10.76 -9.06
C ARG A 9 9.06 11.10 -7.57
N SER A 10 9.22 10.10 -6.69
CA SER A 10 9.42 10.32 -5.27
C SER A 10 10.88 10.62 -4.93
N GLU A 11 11.10 11.27 -3.81
CA GLU A 11 12.38 11.22 -3.10
C GLU A 11 12.67 9.79 -2.65
N THR A 12 13.88 9.54 -2.15
CA THR A 12 14.28 8.23 -1.63
C THR A 12 13.42 7.81 -0.43
N TYR A 13 13.29 6.51 -0.21
CA TYR A 13 12.40 5.95 0.82
C TYR A 13 12.71 6.48 2.23
N ASP A 14 13.97 6.71 2.55
CA ASP A 14 14.41 7.22 3.84
C ASP A 14 13.98 8.68 4.06
N VAL A 15 14.03 9.50 3.01
CA VAL A 15 13.56 10.89 3.05
C VAL A 15 12.05 10.97 3.17
N ILE A 16 11.30 10.20 2.37
CA ILE A 16 9.84 10.21 2.46
C ILE A 16 9.34 9.66 3.81
N GLY A 17 10.03 8.66 4.36
CA GLY A 17 9.75 8.12 5.69
C GLY A 17 10.02 9.14 6.80
N GLU A 18 11.16 9.83 6.76
CA GLU A 18 11.48 10.93 7.67
C GLU A 18 10.40 12.02 7.63
N ARG A 19 10.06 12.52 6.43
CA ARG A 19 9.09 13.61 6.27
C ARG A 19 7.70 13.22 6.76
N ALA A 20 7.26 12.00 6.47
CA ALA A 20 5.98 11.50 6.95
C ALA A 20 5.95 11.41 8.47
N THR A 21 7.04 10.93 9.10
CA THR A 21 7.18 10.84 10.56
C THR A 21 7.18 12.22 11.21
N ARG A 22 8.01 13.15 10.73
CA ARG A 22 8.04 14.52 11.28
C ARG A 22 6.68 15.20 11.20
N LYS A 23 5.97 15.03 10.08
CA LYS A 23 4.63 15.59 9.92
C LYS A 23 3.60 14.95 10.86
N ALA A 24 3.69 13.64 11.12
CA ALA A 24 2.82 12.96 12.07
C ALA A 24 3.08 13.41 13.50
N LEU A 25 4.35 13.55 13.90
CA LEU A 25 4.74 14.04 15.21
C LEU A 25 4.29 15.51 15.43
N GLN A 26 4.45 16.35 14.40
CA GLN A 26 3.97 17.73 14.44
C GLN A 26 2.45 17.81 14.60
N ASP A 27 1.71 17.02 13.86
CA ASP A 27 0.24 16.96 13.91
C ASP A 27 -0.27 16.47 15.29
N ALA A 28 0.46 15.51 15.87
CA ALA A 28 0.17 14.96 17.20
C ALA A 28 0.69 15.83 18.37
N TRP A 29 1.43 16.90 18.09
CA TRP A 29 2.11 17.74 19.12
C TRP A 29 3.02 16.93 20.04
N LEU A 30 3.65 15.86 19.50
CA LEU A 30 4.51 14.95 20.26
C LEU A 30 5.95 15.05 19.79
N PRO A 31 6.92 15.20 20.71
CA PRO A 31 8.33 15.09 20.37
C PRO A 31 8.72 13.63 20.14
N TYR A 32 9.69 13.41 19.25
CA TYR A 32 10.09 12.05 18.85
C TYR A 32 10.59 11.17 19.99
N HIS A 33 11.22 11.76 21.01
CA HIS A 33 11.73 11.00 22.16
C HIS A 33 10.64 10.36 23.04
N LEU A 34 9.37 10.74 22.88
CA LEU A 34 8.25 10.08 23.56
C LEU A 34 7.77 8.82 22.83
N VAL A 35 8.21 8.59 21.60
CA VAL A 35 7.91 7.34 20.88
C VAL A 35 8.70 6.22 21.54
N GLN A 36 8.01 5.19 22.01
CA GLN A 36 8.60 4.06 22.74
C GLN A 36 8.83 2.85 21.86
N GLN A 37 8.13 2.74 20.73
CA GLN A 37 8.25 1.67 19.76
C GLN A 37 7.79 2.15 18.38
N ALA A 38 8.38 1.58 17.30
CA ALA A 38 7.97 1.88 15.93
C ALA A 38 7.77 0.60 15.11
N PHE A 39 6.65 0.53 14.38
CA PHE A 39 6.38 -0.47 13.36
C PHE A 39 6.41 0.20 11.99
N VAL A 40 7.28 -0.29 11.11
CA VAL A 40 7.54 0.36 9.82
C VAL A 40 7.27 -0.61 8.67
N GLY A 41 6.21 -0.33 7.92
CA GLY A 41 5.77 -1.14 6.79
C GLY A 41 6.39 -0.69 5.46
N HIS A 42 7.03 -1.62 4.76
CA HIS A 42 7.53 -1.44 3.39
C HIS A 42 7.56 -2.78 2.64
N VAL A 43 7.67 -2.77 1.31
CA VAL A 43 7.77 -3.98 0.48
C VAL A 43 9.14 -4.07 -0.20
N PHE A 44 9.52 -3.01 -0.92
CA PHE A 44 10.67 -3.00 -1.82
C PHE A 44 11.96 -2.41 -1.20
N GLY A 45 11.96 -2.17 0.10
CA GLY A 45 13.16 -1.81 0.85
C GLY A 45 13.95 -3.04 1.28
N ASP A 46 15.25 -2.88 1.46
CA ASP A 46 16.09 -3.86 2.10
C ASP A 46 15.72 -4.05 3.58
N SER A 47 16.29 -5.09 4.21
CA SER A 47 16.18 -5.27 5.65
C SER A 47 16.64 -4.00 6.37
N ALA A 48 15.94 -3.66 7.45
CA ALA A 48 16.22 -2.47 8.26
C ALA A 48 15.93 -1.11 7.57
N SER A 49 15.22 -1.04 6.43
CA SER A 49 14.85 0.21 5.78
C SER A 49 14.07 1.16 6.70
N GLY A 50 13.26 0.63 7.61
CA GLY A 50 12.57 1.44 8.62
C GLY A 50 13.53 2.16 9.56
N ARG A 51 14.66 1.52 9.91
CA ARG A 51 15.71 2.17 10.70
C ARG A 51 16.34 3.33 9.93
N ALA A 52 16.68 3.13 8.64
CA ALA A 52 17.26 4.18 7.83
C ALA A 52 16.35 5.43 7.79
N ALA A 53 15.04 5.24 7.62
CA ALA A 53 14.08 6.33 7.61
C ALA A 53 13.97 7.03 8.97
N LEU A 54 13.89 6.28 10.07
CA LEU A 54 13.70 6.86 11.40
C LEU A 54 14.97 7.47 12.00
N HIS A 55 16.16 6.97 11.65
CA HIS A 55 17.41 7.59 12.08
C HIS A 55 17.61 9.00 11.52
N ARG A 56 16.98 9.33 10.38
CA ARG A 56 16.95 10.72 9.87
C ARG A 56 16.11 11.66 10.76
N VAL A 57 15.13 11.12 11.47
CA VAL A 57 14.36 11.89 12.48
C VAL A 57 15.21 12.15 13.71
N GLY A 58 15.95 11.13 14.15
CA GLY A 58 16.89 11.20 15.28
C GLY A 58 17.21 9.81 15.83
N PRO A 59 18.41 9.62 16.41
CA PRO A 59 18.80 8.38 17.09
C PRO A 59 18.13 8.34 18.47
N SER A 60 16.99 7.66 18.59
CA SER A 60 16.23 7.58 19.85
C SER A 60 16.45 6.28 20.64
N GLY A 61 17.06 5.25 20.01
CA GLY A 61 17.21 3.93 20.61
C GLY A 61 15.92 3.11 20.71
N VAL A 62 14.79 3.61 20.17
CA VAL A 62 13.53 2.87 20.21
C VAL A 62 13.61 1.57 19.40
N PRO A 63 12.93 0.50 19.84
CA PRO A 63 12.76 -0.70 19.03
C PRO A 63 12.03 -0.38 17.72
N ILE A 64 12.65 -0.73 16.58
CA ILE A 64 12.08 -0.53 15.25
C ILE A 64 11.87 -1.89 14.62
N VAL A 65 10.60 -2.24 14.37
CA VAL A 65 10.19 -3.49 13.74
C VAL A 65 9.81 -3.20 12.29
N ASN A 66 10.53 -3.82 11.34
CA ASN A 66 10.16 -3.75 9.93
C ASN A 66 9.06 -4.78 9.64
N VAL A 67 8.00 -4.33 8.98
CA VAL A 67 6.80 -5.12 8.68
C VAL A 67 6.67 -5.27 7.18
N ASN A 68 6.75 -6.49 6.69
CA ASN A 68 6.49 -6.81 5.30
C ASN A 68 5.30 -7.78 5.22
N ASN A 69 4.18 -7.28 4.73
CA ASN A 69 2.97 -8.04 4.46
C ASN A 69 2.37 -7.58 3.13
N ASN A 70 3.21 -7.52 2.12
CA ASN A 70 2.86 -7.05 0.77
C ASN A 70 2.07 -5.72 0.82
N CYS A 71 0.98 -5.58 0.05
CA CYS A 71 0.17 -4.35 0.02
C CYS A 71 -0.44 -3.98 1.37
N ALA A 72 -0.65 -4.93 2.28
CA ALA A 72 -1.20 -4.73 3.62
C ALA A 72 -0.18 -4.27 4.67
N ARG A 73 1.07 -4.02 4.31
CA ARG A 73 2.16 -3.67 5.23
C ARG A 73 1.85 -2.51 6.17
N GLY A 74 1.22 -1.44 5.65
CA GLY A 74 0.86 -0.26 6.45
C GLY A 74 -0.25 -0.58 7.46
N SER A 75 -1.27 -1.34 7.05
CA SER A 75 -2.34 -1.81 7.93
C SER A 75 -1.79 -2.76 9.00
N SER A 76 -0.85 -3.63 8.63
CA SER A 76 -0.18 -4.54 9.58
C SER A 76 0.66 -3.78 10.60
N ALA A 77 1.39 -2.73 10.18
CA ALA A 77 2.13 -1.87 11.10
C ALA A 77 1.20 -1.17 12.10
N LEU A 78 0.07 -0.63 11.63
CA LEU A 78 -0.93 0.00 12.48
C LEU A 78 -1.59 -1.01 13.44
N TRP A 79 -1.89 -2.20 12.96
CA TRP A 79 -2.46 -3.27 13.78
C TRP A 79 -1.52 -3.71 14.90
N LEU A 80 -0.21 -3.88 14.60
CA LEU A 80 0.81 -4.20 15.59
C LEU A 80 1.00 -3.08 16.61
N ALA A 81 1.01 -1.83 16.16
CA ALA A 81 1.07 -0.67 17.05
C ALA A 81 -0.11 -0.64 18.04
N ARG A 82 -1.33 -0.89 17.53
CA ARG A 82 -2.51 -1.01 18.37
C ARG A 82 -2.39 -2.15 19.39
N GLN A 83 -1.86 -3.30 18.99
CA GLN A 83 -1.66 -4.43 19.89
C GLN A 83 -0.64 -4.11 21.01
N ALA A 84 0.48 -3.47 20.67
CA ALA A 84 1.47 -3.08 21.66
C ALA A 84 0.88 -2.15 22.73
N MET A 85 0.07 -1.17 22.31
CA MET A 85 -0.63 -0.26 23.23
C MET A 85 -1.70 -1.00 24.05
N ALA A 86 -2.50 -1.84 23.42
CA ALA A 86 -3.57 -2.59 24.12
C ALA A 86 -3.02 -3.58 25.15
N ALA A 87 -1.82 -4.12 24.92
CA ALA A 87 -1.13 -4.99 25.86
C ALA A 87 -0.37 -4.25 26.97
N GLY A 88 -0.40 -2.90 26.98
CA GLY A 88 0.37 -2.09 27.92
C GLY A 88 1.89 -2.13 27.72
N ALA A 89 2.36 -2.63 26.58
CA ALA A 89 3.80 -2.70 26.27
C ALA A 89 4.41 -1.32 25.93
N ALA A 90 3.58 -0.37 25.52
CA ALA A 90 3.98 1.01 25.23
C ALA A 90 2.76 1.93 25.27
N GLU A 91 2.98 3.18 25.64
CA GLU A 91 1.95 4.24 25.69
C GLU A 91 1.94 5.09 24.41
N CYS A 92 3.07 5.17 23.72
CA CYS A 92 3.23 5.92 22.49
C CYS A 92 3.97 5.09 21.45
N VAL A 93 3.28 4.72 20.35
CA VAL A 93 3.82 3.86 19.30
C VAL A 93 3.65 4.54 17.94
N LEU A 94 4.71 4.52 17.15
CA LEU A 94 4.70 5.03 15.79
C LEU A 94 4.37 3.90 14.80
N ALA A 95 3.32 4.06 13.99
CA ALA A 95 3.07 3.27 12.80
C ALA A 95 3.45 4.10 11.56
N LEU A 96 4.44 3.66 10.82
CA LEU A 96 4.92 4.30 9.59
C LEU A 96 4.76 3.35 8.41
N GLY A 97 4.38 3.88 7.25
CA GLY A 97 4.42 3.15 5.99
C GLY A 97 5.03 4.04 4.91
N PHE A 98 5.93 3.49 4.12
CA PHE A 98 6.49 4.16 2.95
C PHE A 98 6.71 3.18 1.81
N GLU A 99 6.85 3.73 0.61
CA GLU A 99 7.27 2.96 -0.56
C GLU A 99 7.89 3.86 -1.62
N GLU A 100 9.08 3.50 -2.06
CA GLU A 100 9.72 4.13 -3.21
C GLU A 100 9.39 3.31 -4.47
N MET A 101 8.26 3.65 -5.09
CA MET A 101 7.81 2.96 -6.31
C MET A 101 8.63 3.41 -7.52
N ARG A 102 9.25 2.46 -8.20
CA ARG A 102 9.88 2.66 -9.51
C ARG A 102 9.02 2.06 -10.62
N PRO A 103 9.12 2.54 -11.87
CA PRO A 103 8.47 1.89 -13.00
C PRO A 103 8.83 0.40 -13.05
N GLY A 104 7.86 -0.47 -13.33
CA GLY A 104 8.05 -1.93 -13.39
C GLY A 104 8.16 -2.65 -12.04
N ARG A 105 7.99 -1.97 -10.91
CA ARG A 105 8.14 -2.58 -9.56
C ARG A 105 7.07 -3.61 -9.20
N LEU A 106 5.99 -3.69 -9.93
CA LEU A 106 4.97 -4.75 -9.74
C LEU A 106 5.36 -6.09 -10.39
N THR A 107 6.61 -6.25 -10.83
CA THR A 107 7.15 -7.53 -11.27
C THR A 107 7.93 -8.22 -10.15
N PRO A 108 8.07 -9.56 -10.17
CA PRO A 108 8.87 -10.28 -9.19
C PRO A 108 10.31 -9.76 -9.15
N HIS A 109 10.86 -9.57 -7.95
CA HIS A 109 12.21 -9.02 -7.77
C HIS A 109 13.28 -10.08 -7.52
N SER A 110 12.85 -11.24 -7.05
CA SER A 110 13.74 -12.34 -6.71
C SER A 110 13.41 -13.54 -7.58
N ASN A 111 14.29 -13.85 -8.53
CA ASN A 111 14.15 -15.02 -9.43
C ASN A 111 14.97 -16.21 -8.92
N ASP A 112 15.66 -16.06 -7.80
CA ASP A 112 16.55 -17.04 -7.18
C ASP A 112 15.86 -17.88 -6.08
N ARG A 113 14.59 -17.63 -5.85
CA ARG A 113 13.81 -18.27 -4.79
C ARG A 113 12.34 -18.44 -5.19
N PRO A 114 11.57 -19.31 -4.50
CA PRO A 114 10.13 -19.46 -4.78
C PRO A 114 9.37 -18.16 -4.64
N ASP A 115 8.46 -17.90 -5.58
CA ASP A 115 7.52 -16.79 -5.49
C ASP A 115 6.50 -17.05 -4.34
N PRO A 116 6.42 -16.22 -3.31
CA PRO A 116 5.51 -16.45 -2.19
C PRO A 116 4.02 -16.42 -2.60
N LEU A 117 3.68 -15.81 -3.72
CA LEU A 117 2.32 -15.75 -4.28
C LEU A 117 2.13 -16.69 -5.48
N GLY A 118 3.15 -17.45 -5.88
CA GLY A 118 3.11 -18.31 -7.07
C GLY A 118 1.92 -19.26 -7.06
N ARG A 119 1.65 -19.94 -5.95
CA ARG A 119 0.50 -20.84 -5.81
C ARG A 119 -0.85 -20.15 -6.04
N PHE A 120 -0.99 -18.91 -5.55
CA PHE A 120 -2.22 -18.12 -5.78
C PHE A 120 -2.35 -17.75 -7.26
N PHE A 121 -1.24 -17.36 -7.88
CA PHE A 121 -1.22 -17.02 -9.30
C PHE A 121 -1.58 -18.23 -10.18
N ASP A 122 -1.01 -19.40 -9.92
CA ASP A 122 -1.34 -20.63 -10.63
C ASP A 122 -2.81 -21.01 -10.51
N THR A 123 -3.38 -20.86 -9.32
CA THR A 123 -4.81 -21.10 -9.08
C THR A 123 -5.67 -20.12 -9.87
N ILE A 124 -5.35 -18.83 -9.86
CA ILE A 124 -6.09 -17.81 -10.62
C ILE A 124 -5.96 -18.05 -12.11
N ARG A 125 -4.77 -18.37 -12.60
CA ARG A 125 -4.52 -18.72 -14.00
C ARG A 125 -5.37 -19.91 -14.45
N ALA A 126 -5.48 -20.92 -13.62
CA ALA A 126 -6.31 -22.11 -13.92
C ALA A 126 -7.81 -21.77 -13.95
N LEU A 127 -8.28 -20.85 -13.09
CA LEU A 127 -9.70 -20.50 -12.98
C LEU A 127 -10.18 -19.51 -14.04
N GLN A 128 -9.37 -18.53 -14.41
CA GLN A 128 -9.79 -17.40 -15.23
C GLN A 128 -8.87 -17.07 -16.41
N GLY A 129 -7.81 -17.84 -16.62
CA GLY A 129 -6.77 -17.50 -17.59
C GLY A 129 -5.80 -16.44 -17.07
N CYS A 130 -4.92 -15.99 -17.94
CA CYS A 130 -3.88 -15.01 -17.62
C CYS A 130 -3.67 -14.09 -18.83
N ASP A 131 -3.54 -12.80 -18.56
CA ASP A 131 -3.02 -11.81 -19.50
C ASP A 131 -1.51 -11.67 -19.24
N GLU A 132 -0.68 -11.99 -20.22
CA GLU A 132 0.79 -11.93 -20.08
C GLU A 132 1.32 -10.50 -19.97
N VAL A 133 0.54 -9.49 -20.33
CA VAL A 133 0.92 -8.08 -20.31
C VAL A 133 0.46 -7.37 -19.04
N ALA A 134 -0.69 -7.75 -18.50
CA ALA A 134 -1.25 -7.10 -17.32
C ALA A 134 -0.51 -7.51 -16.04
N PRO A 135 -0.25 -6.57 -15.12
CA PRO A 135 0.34 -6.89 -13.81
C PRO A 135 -0.49 -7.95 -13.07
N ARG A 136 0.18 -8.91 -12.43
CA ARG A 136 -0.47 -10.01 -11.69
C ARG A 136 -1.46 -9.51 -10.64
N GLU A 137 -1.08 -8.48 -9.90
CA GLU A 137 -1.92 -7.88 -8.86
C GLU A 137 -3.22 -7.30 -9.43
N ALA A 138 -3.16 -6.69 -10.61
CA ALA A 138 -4.36 -6.21 -11.30
C ALA A 138 -5.28 -7.37 -11.72
N GLN A 139 -4.71 -8.50 -12.11
CA GLN A 139 -5.47 -9.70 -12.49
C GLN A 139 -6.14 -10.37 -11.28
N TYR A 140 -5.49 -10.37 -10.09
CA TYR A 140 -6.09 -10.91 -8.87
C TYR A 140 -7.42 -10.23 -8.53
N PHE A 141 -7.44 -8.90 -8.58
CA PHE A 141 -8.64 -8.11 -8.28
C PHE A 141 -9.58 -7.99 -9.48
N GLY A 142 -9.01 -7.90 -10.70
CA GLY A 142 -9.76 -7.81 -11.94
C GLY A 142 -10.64 -9.03 -12.20
N GLY A 143 -10.16 -10.22 -11.91
CA GLY A 143 -10.93 -11.46 -12.06
C GLY A 143 -12.00 -11.66 -11.00
N ALA A 144 -11.84 -11.11 -9.82
CA ALA A 144 -12.84 -11.23 -8.74
C ALA A 144 -14.15 -10.51 -9.07
N ALA A 145 -14.11 -9.41 -9.80
CA ALA A 145 -15.30 -8.62 -10.11
C ALA A 145 -16.27 -9.34 -11.09
N PRO A 146 -15.83 -9.89 -12.23
CA PRO A 146 -16.67 -10.72 -13.08
C PRO A 146 -17.25 -11.93 -12.37
N ALA A 147 -16.47 -12.66 -11.60
CA ALA A 147 -16.93 -13.80 -10.83
C ALA A 147 -18.03 -13.41 -9.81
N TYR A 148 -17.88 -12.26 -9.16
CA TYR A 148 -18.92 -11.71 -8.27
C TYR A 148 -20.20 -11.35 -9.01
N VAL A 149 -20.07 -10.70 -10.17
CA VAL A 149 -21.21 -10.35 -11.05
C VAL A 149 -21.97 -11.60 -11.48
N GLU A 150 -21.26 -12.63 -11.95
CA GLU A 150 -21.83 -13.90 -12.37
C GLU A 150 -22.54 -14.62 -11.21
N LYS A 151 -21.87 -14.76 -10.07
CA LYS A 151 -22.39 -15.49 -8.92
C LYS A 151 -23.59 -14.83 -8.25
N TYR A 152 -23.61 -13.50 -8.16
CA TYR A 152 -24.60 -12.77 -7.36
C TYR A 152 -25.54 -11.88 -8.19
N GLY A 153 -25.42 -11.86 -9.51
CA GLY A 153 -26.23 -11.02 -10.38
C GLY A 153 -26.00 -9.52 -10.20
N ALA A 154 -24.83 -9.15 -9.67
CA ALA A 154 -24.49 -7.74 -9.47
C ALA A 154 -24.32 -7.01 -10.82
N ARG A 155 -24.70 -5.75 -10.90
CA ARG A 155 -24.52 -4.98 -12.13
C ARG A 155 -23.09 -4.44 -12.19
N PRO A 156 -22.37 -4.52 -13.35
CA PRO A 156 -21.04 -3.92 -13.54
C PRO A 156 -21.00 -2.44 -13.14
N LYS A 157 -22.08 -1.72 -13.42
CA LYS A 157 -22.26 -0.32 -13.00
C LYS A 157 -22.13 -0.11 -11.48
N THR A 158 -22.53 -1.08 -10.67
CA THR A 158 -22.40 -1.01 -9.20
C THR A 158 -20.92 -1.05 -8.79
N ILE A 159 -20.12 -1.89 -9.46
CA ILE A 159 -18.68 -1.95 -9.22
C ILE A 159 -18.00 -0.66 -9.69
N ALA A 160 -18.36 -0.13 -10.86
CA ALA A 160 -17.85 1.14 -11.35
C ALA A 160 -18.08 2.30 -10.38
N LYS A 161 -19.21 2.32 -9.66
CA LYS A 161 -19.49 3.33 -8.63
C LYS A 161 -18.47 3.38 -7.51
N VAL A 162 -17.77 2.29 -7.20
CA VAL A 162 -16.69 2.26 -6.19
C VAL A 162 -15.54 3.16 -6.64
N ALA A 163 -15.10 3.03 -7.90
CA ALA A 163 -14.05 3.87 -8.47
C ALA A 163 -14.48 5.34 -8.56
N VAL A 164 -15.72 5.60 -8.98
CA VAL A 164 -16.30 6.97 -9.04
C VAL A 164 -16.30 7.61 -7.64
N LYS A 165 -16.76 6.89 -6.63
CA LYS A 165 -16.74 7.33 -5.22
C LYS A 165 -15.32 7.66 -4.76
N ALA A 166 -14.37 6.75 -4.99
CA ALA A 166 -12.97 6.93 -4.59
C ALA A 166 -12.37 8.18 -5.25
N ARG A 167 -12.62 8.41 -6.54
CA ARG A 167 -12.15 9.60 -7.27
C ARG A 167 -12.81 10.89 -6.77
N ARG A 168 -14.08 10.88 -6.45
CA ARG A 168 -14.76 12.03 -5.84
C ARG A 168 -14.15 12.42 -4.51
N HIS A 169 -13.82 11.44 -3.65
CA HIS A 169 -13.14 11.69 -2.39
C HIS A 169 -11.69 12.18 -2.61
N ALA A 170 -10.97 11.60 -3.56
CA ALA A 170 -9.61 11.97 -3.88
C ALA A 170 -9.50 13.40 -4.42
N ALA A 171 -10.52 13.94 -5.06
CA ALA A 171 -10.54 15.33 -5.55
C ALA A 171 -10.30 16.35 -4.43
N ASN A 172 -10.76 16.04 -3.22
CA ASN A 172 -10.61 16.88 -2.02
C ASN A 172 -9.36 16.54 -1.19
N ASN A 173 -8.57 15.53 -1.59
CA ASN A 173 -7.37 15.12 -0.87
C ASN A 173 -6.09 15.66 -1.56
N ALA A 174 -5.47 16.66 -0.97
CA ALA A 174 -4.23 17.26 -1.48
C ALA A 174 -3.07 16.26 -1.61
N ASN A 175 -3.09 15.15 -0.86
CA ASN A 175 -2.06 14.12 -0.90
C ASN A 175 -2.29 13.07 -2.01
N ALA A 176 -3.47 13.04 -2.67
CA ALA A 176 -3.78 12.05 -3.70
C ALA A 176 -3.10 12.36 -5.03
N VAL A 177 -2.59 11.31 -5.70
CA VAL A 177 -1.98 11.42 -7.06
C VAL A 177 -3.04 11.73 -8.11
N PHE A 178 -4.19 11.06 -8.03
CA PHE A 178 -5.26 11.17 -9.02
C PHE A 178 -6.45 11.91 -8.42
N ARG A 179 -6.64 13.16 -8.78
CA ARG A 179 -7.66 14.05 -8.22
C ARG A 179 -8.80 14.38 -9.19
N THR A 180 -8.70 13.93 -10.44
CA THR A 180 -9.75 14.13 -11.44
C THR A 180 -10.93 13.20 -11.15
N SER A 181 -12.14 13.75 -11.06
CA SER A 181 -13.37 12.97 -10.95
C SER A 181 -13.61 12.14 -12.21
N LEU A 182 -14.22 10.97 -12.05
CA LEU A 182 -14.60 10.08 -13.14
C LEU A 182 -16.12 9.89 -13.16
N THR A 183 -16.65 9.56 -14.35
CA THR A 183 -18.04 9.09 -14.51
C THR A 183 -18.06 7.56 -14.58
N GLU A 184 -19.23 6.96 -14.35
CA GLU A 184 -19.41 5.52 -14.50
C GLU A 184 -19.08 5.03 -15.92
N GLN A 185 -19.42 5.82 -16.93
CA GLN A 185 -19.12 5.51 -18.33
C GLN A 185 -17.61 5.44 -18.59
N VAL A 186 -16.85 6.41 -18.08
CA VAL A 186 -15.37 6.42 -18.22
C VAL A 186 -14.75 5.20 -17.54
N VAL A 187 -15.24 4.82 -16.37
CA VAL A 187 -14.74 3.63 -15.67
C VAL A 187 -15.06 2.35 -16.44
N LEU A 188 -16.27 2.21 -16.95
CA LEU A 188 -16.71 1.02 -17.71
C LEU A 188 -16.03 0.91 -19.07
N ALA A 189 -15.61 2.04 -19.67
CA ALA A 189 -14.87 2.06 -20.94
C ALA A 189 -13.35 1.88 -20.77
N SER A 190 -12.84 1.78 -19.52
CA SER A 190 -11.41 1.55 -19.30
C SER A 190 -11.00 0.14 -19.72
N PRO A 191 -9.75 -0.07 -20.19
CA PRO A 191 -9.25 -1.40 -20.53
C PRO A 191 -9.43 -2.38 -19.36
N ALA A 192 -9.89 -3.58 -19.65
CA ALA A 192 -9.98 -4.65 -18.67
C ALA A 192 -8.59 -5.25 -18.39
N CYS A 193 -8.32 -5.59 -17.14
CA CYS A 193 -7.11 -6.25 -16.70
C CYS A 193 -7.36 -7.75 -16.40
N SER A 194 -8.30 -8.37 -17.11
CA SER A 194 -8.57 -9.81 -16.99
C SER A 194 -8.68 -10.44 -18.37
N ALA A 195 -8.37 -11.72 -18.46
CA ALA A 195 -8.45 -12.49 -19.70
C ALA A 195 -9.91 -12.83 -20.12
N ARG A 196 -10.91 -12.39 -19.35
CA ARG A 196 -12.35 -12.54 -19.64
C ARG A 196 -13.03 -11.18 -19.69
#